data_4427bb34a4460dc49489dff884e03081
#
_entry.id   4427bb34a4460dc49489dff884e03081
#
_cell.length_a   1.000
_cell.length_b   1.000
_cell.length_c   1.000
_cell.angle_alpha   90.00
_cell.angle_beta   90.00
_cell.angle_gamma   90.00
#
_symmetry.space_group_name_H-M   'P 1'
#
loop_
_entity.id
_entity.type
_entity.pdbx_description
1 polymer ?
#
loop_
_entity_poly.entity_id
_entity_poly.type
_entity_poly.pdbx_seq_one_letter_code
_entity_poly.pdbx_strand_id
1 'polypeptide(L)'
;MNPDVPPENPSVVSNIKDRIKNGIKNVKPSTVGLVFGIGVLCLAIVGYVVYTYLLPRIKEARAKLYGNLSNEVEDNDKTQKNINVYLFETNWCPHCKKVKPVWAEFSDSNWKSNRPDDKKNGYFIKFETIDCDSTEGEEKANKFDIDSYPTIKAQKDNEIIEFDAKPTKENLEAFMEEITKN
;
A
#
# COMPACT_ATOMS: atom_id res chain seq x y z
N MET A 1 -6.31 47.28 -5.27
CA MET A 1 -6.04 47.88 -3.94
C MET A 1 -7.21 47.54 -3.06
N ASN A 2 -7.01 46.68 -2.04
CA ASN A 2 -8.07 46.23 -1.14
C ASN A 2 -8.05 47.17 0.08
N PRO A 3 -9.09 47.92 0.39
CA PRO A 3 -9.05 49.05 1.36
C PRO A 3 -9.31 48.68 2.83
N ASP A 4 -9.40 47.39 3.21
CA ASP A 4 -9.89 47.00 4.54
C ASP A 4 -8.89 46.22 5.42
N VAL A 5 -7.57 46.44 5.27
CA VAL A 5 -6.58 45.92 6.23
C VAL A 5 -6.18 47.09 7.14
N PRO A 6 -6.58 47.10 8.43
CA PRO A 6 -6.13 48.13 9.36
C PRO A 6 -4.61 48.05 9.54
N PRO A 7 -3.90 49.16 9.67
CA PRO A 7 -2.44 49.20 9.82
C PRO A 7 -2.04 48.45 11.12
N GLU A 8 -1.16 47.46 11.01
CA GLU A 8 -0.57 46.79 12.17
C GLU A 8 0.10 47.84 13.09
N ASN A 9 -0.38 47.91 14.32
CA ASN A 9 0.16 48.85 15.29
C ASN A 9 1.54 48.35 15.78
N PRO A 10 2.66 49.00 15.39
CA PRO A 10 4.00 48.54 15.67
C PRO A 10 4.34 48.41 17.17
N SER A 11 3.57 49.10 18.03
CA SER A 11 3.73 49.02 19.49
C SER A 11 3.19 47.68 20.08
N VAL A 12 2.24 47.04 19.45
CA VAL A 12 1.67 45.77 19.92
C VAL A 12 2.64 44.63 19.59
N VAL A 13 3.23 44.64 18.40
CA VAL A 13 4.21 43.63 17.96
C VAL A 13 5.49 43.69 18.79
N SER A 14 5.98 44.87 19.13
CA SER A 14 7.15 45.04 19.99
C SER A 14 6.89 44.54 21.43
N ASN A 15 5.73 44.85 22.00
CA ASN A 15 5.34 44.39 23.34
C ASN A 15 5.21 42.86 23.44
N ILE A 16 4.70 42.18 22.39
CA ILE A 16 4.61 40.72 22.34
C ILE A 16 5.99 40.13 22.23
N LYS A 17 6.87 40.70 21.40
CA LYS A 17 8.26 40.23 21.20
C LYS A 17 9.10 40.32 22.48
N ASP A 18 8.92 41.42 23.23
CA ASP A 18 9.60 41.65 24.50
C ASP A 18 9.07 40.74 25.64
N ARG A 19 7.77 40.45 25.65
CA ARG A 19 7.16 39.50 26.59
C ARG A 19 7.65 38.06 26.33
N ILE A 20 7.75 37.63 25.06
CA ILE A 20 8.28 36.31 24.67
C ILE A 20 9.76 36.25 25.05
N LYS A 21 10.57 37.26 24.74
CA LYS A 21 12.00 37.29 25.03
C LYS A 21 12.31 37.28 26.52
N ASN A 22 11.49 37.97 27.35
CA ASN A 22 11.64 37.95 28.80
C ASN A 22 11.11 36.67 29.45
N GLY A 23 10.08 36.03 28.86
CA GLY A 23 9.60 34.73 29.30
C GLY A 23 10.64 33.61 29.12
N ILE A 24 11.39 33.65 28.01
CA ILE A 24 12.44 32.66 27.71
C ILE A 24 13.67 32.84 28.60
N LYS A 25 14.01 34.07 29.01
CA LYS A 25 15.18 34.33 29.89
C LYS A 25 15.07 33.82 31.31
N ASN A 26 13.84 33.59 31.79
CA ASN A 26 13.61 33.20 33.19
C ASN A 26 13.46 31.68 33.37
N VAL A 27 13.58 30.88 32.32
CA VAL A 27 13.52 29.41 32.41
C VAL A 27 14.88 28.87 32.84
N LYS A 28 14.95 28.32 34.04
CA LYS A 28 16.18 27.69 34.57
C LYS A 28 16.59 26.54 33.63
N PRO A 29 17.88 26.40 33.28
CA PRO A 29 18.36 25.34 32.36
C PRO A 29 18.00 23.93 32.80
N SER A 30 17.83 23.72 34.12
CA SER A 30 17.39 22.44 34.68
C SER A 30 15.93 22.11 34.34
N THR A 31 15.04 23.10 34.25
CA THR A 31 13.62 22.87 33.88
C THR A 31 13.46 22.61 32.39
N VAL A 32 14.30 23.18 31.53
CA VAL A 32 14.31 22.88 30.09
C VAL A 32 14.70 21.41 29.84
N GLY A 33 15.74 20.92 30.51
CA GLY A 33 16.16 19.52 30.42
C GLY A 33 15.08 18.54 30.89
N LEU A 34 14.35 18.89 31.97
CA LEU A 34 13.27 18.06 32.50
C LEU A 34 12.07 17.99 31.56
N VAL A 35 11.69 19.10 30.93
CA VAL A 35 10.59 19.16 29.97
C VAL A 35 10.94 18.38 28.69
N PHE A 36 12.17 18.53 28.18
CA PHE A 36 12.65 17.72 27.06
C PHE A 36 12.67 16.22 27.38
N GLY A 37 13.16 15.84 28.59
CA GLY A 37 13.16 14.43 29.01
C GLY A 37 11.77 13.83 29.09
N ILE A 38 10.79 14.57 29.64
CA ILE A 38 9.38 14.13 29.68
C ILE A 38 8.82 14.02 28.26
N GLY A 39 9.11 14.96 27.36
CA GLY A 39 8.67 14.93 25.97
C GLY A 39 9.16 13.69 25.21
N VAL A 40 10.44 13.35 25.36
CA VAL A 40 11.03 12.14 24.75
C VAL A 40 10.40 10.88 25.35
N LEU A 41 10.18 10.82 26.66
CA LEU A 41 9.53 9.70 27.31
C LEU A 41 8.09 9.50 26.80
N CYS A 42 7.32 10.57 26.67
CA CYS A 42 5.96 10.51 26.12
C CYS A 42 5.94 10.00 24.68
N LEU A 43 6.87 10.45 23.83
CA LEU A 43 6.99 9.95 22.46
C LEU A 43 7.36 8.47 22.42
N ALA A 44 8.26 8.02 23.30
CA ALA A 44 8.61 6.61 23.39
C ALA A 44 7.42 5.73 23.83
N ILE A 45 6.62 6.21 24.81
CA ILE A 45 5.41 5.50 25.27
C ILE A 45 4.36 5.44 24.15
N VAL A 46 4.11 6.56 23.44
CA VAL A 46 3.18 6.59 22.32
C VAL A 46 3.66 5.65 21.21
N GLY A 47 4.93 5.69 20.83
CA GLY A 47 5.53 4.78 19.86
C GLY A 47 5.38 3.32 20.25
N TYR A 48 5.61 2.99 21.52
CA TYR A 48 5.44 1.64 22.06
C TYR A 48 3.98 1.19 22.01
N VAL A 49 3.03 2.04 22.37
CA VAL A 49 1.59 1.75 22.29
C VAL A 49 1.15 1.55 20.84
N VAL A 50 1.58 2.40 19.92
CA VAL A 50 1.31 2.24 18.48
C VAL A 50 1.87 0.90 18.00
N TYR A 51 3.11 0.60 18.31
CA TYR A 51 3.76 -0.64 17.89
C TYR A 51 3.05 -1.89 18.42
N THR A 52 2.69 -1.91 19.71
CA THR A 52 2.13 -3.12 20.36
C THR A 52 0.63 -3.29 20.15
N TYR A 53 -0.14 -2.20 20.03
CA TYR A 53 -1.61 -2.27 19.96
C TYR A 53 -2.19 -1.93 18.58
N LEU A 54 -1.65 -0.93 17.89
CA LEU A 54 -2.20 -0.51 16.58
C LEU A 54 -1.72 -1.41 15.43
N LEU A 55 -0.43 -1.72 15.36
CA LEU A 55 0.10 -2.52 14.25
C LEU A 55 -0.51 -3.92 14.13
N PRO A 56 -0.69 -4.71 15.24
CA PRO A 56 -1.37 -6.00 15.11
C PRO A 56 -2.83 -5.86 14.71
N ARG A 57 -3.55 -4.85 15.22
CA ARG A 57 -4.95 -4.61 14.82
C ARG A 57 -5.10 -4.21 13.36
N ILE A 58 -4.16 -3.43 12.83
CA ILE A 58 -4.13 -3.07 11.40
C ILE A 58 -3.86 -4.32 10.54
N LYS A 59 -2.95 -5.20 10.97
CA LYS A 59 -2.69 -6.47 10.27
C LYS A 59 -3.91 -7.38 10.27
N GLU A 60 -4.61 -7.53 11.39
CA GLU A 60 -5.85 -8.32 11.48
C GLU A 60 -6.99 -7.70 10.67
N ALA A 61 -7.14 -6.37 10.70
CA ALA A 61 -8.15 -5.68 9.90
C ALA A 61 -7.87 -5.83 8.39
N ARG A 62 -6.59 -5.75 7.98
CA ARG A 62 -6.17 -6.04 6.60
C ARG A 62 -6.45 -7.49 6.22
N ALA A 63 -6.09 -8.46 7.06
CA ALA A 63 -6.36 -9.88 6.79
C ALA A 63 -7.87 -10.16 6.64
N LYS A 64 -8.74 -9.51 7.45
CA LYS A 64 -10.20 -9.59 7.30
C LYS A 64 -10.68 -8.90 6.02
N LEU A 65 -10.09 -7.78 5.63
CA LEU A 65 -10.39 -7.09 4.39
C LEU A 65 -10.03 -7.95 3.18
N TYR A 66 -8.84 -8.58 3.20
CA TYR A 66 -8.42 -9.53 2.16
C TYR A 66 -9.32 -10.77 2.10
N GLY A 67 -9.78 -11.28 3.24
CA GLY A 67 -10.75 -12.39 3.29
C GLY A 67 -12.11 -12.04 2.66
N ASN A 68 -12.53 -10.78 2.74
CA ASN A 68 -13.78 -10.32 2.12
C ASN A 68 -13.62 -10.04 0.61
N LEU A 69 -12.42 -9.73 0.12
CA LEU A 69 -12.15 -9.56 -1.32
C LEU A 69 -12.37 -10.83 -2.12
N SER A 70 -12.12 -12.00 -1.53
CA SER A 70 -12.37 -13.28 -2.17
C SER A 70 -13.88 -13.58 -2.38
N ASN A 71 -14.75 -12.84 -1.69
CA ASN A 71 -16.20 -13.04 -1.78
C ASN A 71 -16.88 -12.13 -2.83
N GLU A 72 -16.17 -11.13 -3.40
CA GLU A 72 -16.72 -10.24 -4.44
C GLU A 72 -16.57 -10.80 -5.87
N VAL A 73 -15.89 -11.92 -6.04
CA VAL A 73 -15.98 -12.70 -7.28
C VAL A 73 -17.16 -13.66 -7.13
N GLU A 74 -18.35 -13.16 -7.39
CA GLU A 74 -19.54 -14.01 -7.60
C GLU A 74 -19.28 -14.93 -8.80
N ASP A 75 -18.72 -16.10 -8.52
CA ASP A 75 -18.88 -17.23 -9.39
C ASP A 75 -19.49 -18.39 -8.58
N ASN A 76 -20.68 -18.79 -8.97
CA ASN A 76 -21.57 -19.73 -8.29
C ASN A 76 -21.08 -21.20 -8.28
N ASP A 77 -19.76 -21.43 -8.34
CA ASP A 77 -19.22 -22.77 -8.18
C ASP A 77 -18.20 -22.84 -7.01
N LYS A 78 -18.72 -23.17 -5.81
CA LYS A 78 -17.95 -23.36 -4.57
C LYS A 78 -16.91 -24.48 -4.62
N THR A 79 -16.74 -25.13 -5.74
CA THR A 79 -15.76 -26.23 -5.96
C THR A 79 -14.59 -25.82 -6.85
N GLN A 80 -14.61 -24.65 -7.46
CA GLN A 80 -13.55 -24.24 -8.38
C GLN A 80 -12.43 -23.51 -7.63
N LYS A 81 -11.25 -24.10 -7.62
CA LYS A 81 -10.02 -23.45 -7.14
C LYS A 81 -9.54 -22.45 -8.18
N ASN A 82 -9.45 -21.18 -7.80
CA ASN A 82 -9.07 -20.08 -8.68
C ASN A 82 -7.72 -19.48 -8.29
N ILE A 83 -6.93 -19.07 -9.29
CA ILE A 83 -5.77 -18.19 -9.11
C ILE A 83 -5.96 -16.99 -10.03
N ASN A 84 -6.00 -15.79 -9.44
CA ASN A 84 -6.00 -14.55 -10.19
C ASN A 84 -4.63 -13.90 -10.07
N VAL A 85 -3.98 -13.65 -11.19
CA VAL A 85 -2.65 -13.02 -11.25
C VAL A 85 -2.80 -11.61 -11.80
N TYR A 86 -2.34 -10.63 -11.04
CA TYR A 86 -2.51 -9.20 -11.32
C TYR A 86 -1.16 -8.55 -11.61
N LEU A 87 -1.10 -7.75 -12.67
CA LEU A 87 -0.05 -6.77 -12.87
C LEU A 87 -0.61 -5.39 -12.49
N PHE A 88 -0.09 -4.79 -11.45
CA PHE A 88 -0.37 -3.40 -11.07
C PHE A 88 0.62 -2.48 -11.77
N GLU A 89 0.11 -1.51 -12.51
CA GLU A 89 0.92 -0.63 -13.33
C GLU A 89 0.35 0.78 -13.44
N THR A 90 1.19 1.73 -13.92
CA THR A 90 0.80 3.10 -14.24
C THR A 90 1.37 3.50 -15.59
N ASN A 91 0.71 4.45 -16.29
CA ASN A 91 1.14 4.88 -17.62
C ASN A 91 2.39 5.76 -17.61
N TRP A 92 2.63 6.49 -16.52
CA TRP A 92 3.81 7.35 -16.35
C TRP A 92 5.08 6.57 -15.98
N CYS A 93 4.97 5.34 -15.50
CA CYS A 93 6.11 4.56 -14.99
C CYS A 93 6.96 3.95 -16.14
N PRO A 94 8.25 4.31 -16.25
CA PRO A 94 9.14 3.75 -17.28
C PRO A 94 9.41 2.25 -17.13
N HIS A 95 9.38 1.73 -15.90
CA HIS A 95 9.58 0.31 -15.62
C HIS A 95 8.36 -0.50 -16.07
N CYS A 96 7.15 0.02 -15.87
CA CYS A 96 5.92 -0.61 -16.36
C CYS A 96 5.94 -0.79 -17.89
N LYS A 97 6.39 0.23 -18.63
CA LYS A 97 6.52 0.16 -20.10
C LYS A 97 7.43 -0.98 -20.57
N LYS A 98 8.45 -1.34 -19.79
CA LYS A 98 9.35 -2.46 -20.11
C LYS A 98 8.74 -3.81 -19.78
N VAL A 99 7.88 -3.90 -18.77
CA VAL A 99 7.23 -5.15 -18.33
C VAL A 99 6.01 -5.48 -19.19
N LYS A 100 5.26 -4.48 -19.66
CA LYS A 100 4.04 -4.66 -20.47
C LYS A 100 4.16 -5.70 -21.60
N PRO A 101 5.20 -5.67 -22.49
CA PRO A 101 5.29 -6.65 -23.56
C PRO A 101 5.51 -8.08 -23.05
N VAL A 102 6.35 -8.26 -22.04
CA VAL A 102 6.59 -9.58 -21.41
C VAL A 102 5.31 -10.10 -20.76
N TRP A 103 4.61 -9.23 -20.05
CA TRP A 103 3.34 -9.56 -19.42
C TRP A 103 2.25 -9.92 -20.42
N ALA A 104 2.12 -9.15 -21.50
CA ALA A 104 1.13 -9.40 -22.55
C ALA A 104 1.34 -10.77 -23.20
N GLU A 105 2.59 -11.12 -23.53
CA GLU A 105 2.93 -12.44 -24.06
C GLU A 105 2.64 -13.55 -23.04
N PHE A 106 3.03 -13.34 -21.79
CA PHE A 106 2.86 -14.33 -20.73
C PHE A 106 1.39 -14.54 -20.35
N SER A 107 0.62 -13.47 -20.24
CA SER A 107 -0.81 -13.54 -19.88
C SER A 107 -1.68 -14.24 -20.94
N ASP A 108 -1.19 -14.36 -22.16
CA ASP A 108 -1.82 -15.15 -23.25
C ASP A 108 -1.19 -16.54 -23.43
N SER A 109 -0.27 -16.92 -22.54
CA SER A 109 0.40 -18.23 -22.59
C SER A 109 -0.51 -19.40 -22.22
N ASN A 110 0.07 -20.59 -22.21
CA ASN A 110 -0.62 -21.83 -21.82
C ASN A 110 -1.08 -21.84 -20.34
N TRP A 111 -0.63 -20.91 -19.52
CA TRP A 111 -1.09 -20.78 -18.14
C TRP A 111 -2.49 -20.22 -18.00
N LYS A 112 -2.92 -19.38 -18.95
CA LYS A 112 -4.26 -18.80 -18.95
C LYS A 112 -5.32 -19.86 -19.20
N SER A 113 -6.31 -19.90 -18.34
CA SER A 113 -7.50 -20.74 -18.53
C SER A 113 -8.51 -20.02 -19.42
N ASN A 114 -8.85 -20.63 -20.54
CA ASN A 114 -9.78 -20.03 -21.52
C ASN A 114 -11.22 -20.50 -21.36
N ARG A 115 -11.44 -21.62 -20.65
CA ARG A 115 -12.75 -22.22 -20.37
C ARG A 115 -12.79 -22.74 -18.93
N PRO A 116 -13.97 -22.89 -18.33
CA PRO A 116 -14.09 -23.37 -16.94
C PRO A 116 -13.48 -24.73 -16.66
N ASP A 117 -13.38 -25.59 -17.70
CA ASP A 117 -12.76 -26.91 -17.64
C ASP A 117 -11.24 -26.91 -17.91
N ASP A 118 -10.69 -25.78 -18.38
CA ASP A 118 -9.27 -25.63 -18.68
C ASP A 118 -8.48 -25.29 -17.40
N LYS A 119 -8.25 -26.30 -16.56
CA LYS A 119 -7.53 -26.15 -15.30
C LYS A 119 -6.05 -26.52 -15.46
N LYS A 120 -5.17 -25.67 -14.90
CA LYS A 120 -3.73 -25.91 -14.82
C LYS A 120 -3.42 -26.38 -13.40
N ASN A 121 -2.91 -27.59 -13.25
CA ASN A 121 -2.63 -28.21 -11.96
C ASN A 121 -3.83 -28.17 -10.97
N GLY A 122 -5.06 -28.23 -11.50
CA GLY A 122 -6.30 -28.18 -10.71
C GLY A 122 -6.86 -26.78 -10.46
N TYR A 123 -6.18 -25.73 -10.90
CA TYR A 123 -6.60 -24.33 -10.75
C TYR A 123 -7.11 -23.75 -12.07
N PHE A 124 -8.15 -22.90 -11.95
CA PHE A 124 -8.56 -22.00 -13.03
C PHE A 124 -7.77 -20.68 -12.88
N ILE A 125 -6.98 -20.31 -13.89
CA ILE A 125 -6.03 -19.20 -13.81
C ILE A 125 -6.48 -18.05 -14.70
N LYS A 126 -6.59 -16.85 -14.10
CA LYS A 126 -6.88 -15.59 -14.80
C LYS A 126 -5.71 -14.63 -14.63
N PHE A 127 -5.40 -13.88 -15.70
CA PHE A 127 -4.45 -12.78 -15.67
C PHE A 127 -5.18 -11.46 -15.92
N GLU A 128 -4.87 -10.45 -15.15
CA GLU A 128 -5.49 -9.13 -15.23
C GLU A 128 -4.44 -8.04 -15.07
N THR A 129 -4.53 -7.00 -15.90
CA THR A 129 -3.72 -5.78 -15.76
C THR A 129 -4.55 -4.70 -15.11
N ILE A 130 -4.04 -4.14 -14.02
CA ILE A 130 -4.70 -3.09 -13.23
C ILE A 130 -4.03 -1.75 -13.53
N ASP A 131 -4.76 -0.86 -14.19
CA ASP A 131 -4.33 0.53 -14.43
C ASP A 131 -4.57 1.36 -13.18
N CYS A 132 -3.50 1.56 -12.39
CA CYS A 132 -3.54 2.30 -11.13
C CYS A 132 -3.60 3.83 -11.32
N ASP A 133 -3.64 4.34 -12.54
CA ASP A 133 -3.98 5.74 -12.83
C ASP A 133 -5.51 5.97 -12.82
N SER A 134 -6.32 4.90 -12.85
CA SER A 134 -7.77 4.96 -12.70
C SER A 134 -8.20 4.88 -11.23
N THR A 135 -9.35 5.46 -10.89
CA THR A 135 -9.92 5.39 -9.53
C THR A 135 -10.13 3.95 -9.07
N GLU A 136 -10.66 3.10 -9.94
CA GLU A 136 -10.91 1.67 -9.66
C GLU A 136 -9.59 0.91 -9.43
N GLY A 137 -8.58 1.19 -10.28
CA GLY A 137 -7.26 0.60 -10.15
C GLY A 137 -6.52 1.05 -8.88
N GLU A 138 -6.65 2.33 -8.50
CA GLU A 138 -6.11 2.85 -7.25
C GLU A 138 -6.76 2.19 -6.03
N GLU A 139 -8.08 2.03 -6.02
CA GLU A 139 -8.78 1.30 -4.95
C GLU A 139 -8.29 -0.15 -4.86
N LYS A 140 -8.13 -0.83 -6.00
CA LYS A 140 -7.62 -2.20 -6.04
C LYS A 140 -6.16 -2.27 -5.59
N ALA A 141 -5.31 -1.32 -6.00
CA ALA A 141 -3.93 -1.21 -5.53
C ALA A 141 -3.84 -1.04 -4.02
N ASN A 142 -4.67 -0.18 -3.44
CA ASN A 142 -4.77 0.00 -1.99
C ASN A 142 -5.21 -1.28 -1.27
N LYS A 143 -6.17 -2.01 -1.83
CA LYS A 143 -6.64 -3.30 -1.28
C LYS A 143 -5.53 -4.36 -1.28
N PHE A 144 -4.68 -4.39 -2.30
CA PHE A 144 -3.57 -5.33 -2.45
C PHE A 144 -2.26 -4.83 -1.81
N ASP A 145 -2.26 -3.68 -1.13
CA ASP A 145 -1.09 -3.10 -0.45
C ASP A 145 0.08 -2.89 -1.43
N ILE A 146 -0.20 -2.16 -2.54
CA ILE A 146 0.78 -1.89 -3.59
C ILE A 146 1.51 -0.59 -3.29
N ASP A 147 2.81 -0.67 -3.02
CA ASP A 147 3.67 0.47 -2.68
C ASP A 147 4.52 0.97 -3.86
N SER A 148 4.66 0.17 -4.90
CA SER A 148 5.51 0.51 -6.06
C SER A 148 4.99 -0.10 -7.36
N TYR A 149 5.48 0.41 -8.50
CA TYR A 149 5.09 -0.05 -9.82
C TYR A 149 6.31 -0.36 -10.70
N PRO A 150 6.27 -1.43 -11.53
CA PRO A 150 5.20 -2.44 -11.59
C PRO A 150 5.30 -3.44 -10.44
N THR A 151 4.17 -3.92 -9.95
CA THR A 151 4.11 -5.03 -8.99
C THR A 151 3.21 -6.14 -9.53
N ILE A 152 3.62 -7.40 -9.38
CA ILE A 152 2.83 -8.56 -9.76
C ILE A 152 2.46 -9.32 -8.50
N LYS A 153 1.16 -9.60 -8.32
CA LYS A 153 0.65 -10.42 -7.20
C LYS A 153 -0.33 -11.47 -7.71
N ALA A 154 -0.28 -12.65 -7.10
CA ALA A 154 -1.26 -13.70 -7.33
C ALA A 154 -2.17 -13.81 -6.10
N GLN A 155 -3.47 -13.94 -6.33
CA GLN A 155 -4.44 -14.31 -5.32
C GLN A 155 -4.84 -15.77 -5.56
N LYS A 156 -4.45 -16.65 -4.63
CA LYS A 156 -4.79 -18.06 -4.61
C LYS A 156 -5.70 -18.31 -3.40
N ASP A 157 -6.96 -18.61 -3.64
CA ASP A 157 -7.97 -18.72 -2.60
C ASP A 157 -7.99 -17.43 -1.73
N ASN A 158 -7.60 -17.50 -0.46
CA ASN A 158 -7.52 -16.36 0.46
C ASN A 158 -6.08 -15.87 0.69
N GLU A 159 -5.11 -16.39 -0.03
CA GLU A 159 -3.70 -16.04 0.09
C GLU A 159 -3.27 -15.09 -1.04
N ILE A 160 -2.52 -14.05 -0.68
CA ILE A 160 -1.89 -13.15 -1.64
C ILE A 160 -0.40 -13.44 -1.65
N ILE A 161 0.11 -13.81 -2.82
CA ILE A 161 1.50 -14.18 -3.06
C ILE A 161 2.12 -13.13 -3.97
N GLU A 162 3.19 -12.49 -3.52
CA GLU A 162 3.91 -11.49 -4.31
C GLU A 162 4.99 -12.17 -5.16
N PHE A 163 5.11 -11.71 -6.41
CA PHE A 163 6.18 -12.09 -7.30
C PHE A 163 7.40 -11.19 -7.04
N ASP A 164 8.40 -11.72 -6.34
CA ASP A 164 9.61 -10.99 -5.95
C ASP A 164 10.82 -11.38 -6.83
N ALA A 165 10.66 -11.22 -8.15
CA ALA A 165 11.74 -11.46 -9.11
C ALA A 165 11.66 -10.48 -10.29
N LYS A 166 12.73 -10.44 -11.10
CA LYS A 166 12.68 -9.69 -12.34
C LYS A 166 11.63 -10.32 -13.28
N PRO A 167 10.68 -9.55 -13.81
CA PRO A 167 9.62 -10.07 -14.67
C PRO A 167 10.17 -10.45 -16.05
N THR A 168 10.64 -11.69 -16.14
CA THR A 168 11.00 -12.39 -17.37
C THR A 168 10.06 -13.59 -17.54
N LYS A 169 9.96 -14.11 -18.74
CA LYS A 169 9.12 -15.29 -19.02
C LYS A 169 9.46 -16.47 -18.14
N GLU A 170 10.76 -16.78 -18.02
CA GLU A 170 11.27 -17.90 -17.21
C GLU A 170 10.92 -17.76 -15.73
N ASN A 171 11.08 -16.54 -15.18
CA ASN A 171 10.76 -16.28 -13.77
C ASN A 171 9.24 -16.31 -13.52
N LEU A 172 8.43 -15.84 -14.45
CA LEU A 172 6.98 -15.93 -14.37
C LEU A 172 6.50 -17.39 -14.49
N GLU A 173 7.11 -18.20 -15.36
CA GLU A 173 6.84 -19.63 -15.45
C GLU A 173 7.17 -20.35 -14.14
N ALA A 174 8.36 -20.11 -13.58
CA ALA A 174 8.76 -20.67 -12.29
C ALA A 174 7.81 -20.29 -11.15
N PHE A 175 7.37 -19.03 -11.12
CA PHE A 175 6.39 -18.55 -10.15
C PHE A 175 5.04 -19.28 -10.27
N MET A 176 4.53 -19.43 -11.51
CA MET A 176 3.28 -20.16 -11.74
C MET A 176 3.40 -21.64 -11.36
N GLU A 177 4.53 -22.27 -11.66
CA GLU A 177 4.79 -23.64 -11.24
C GLU A 177 4.79 -23.76 -9.71
N GLU A 178 5.40 -22.80 -9.01
CA GLU A 178 5.46 -22.80 -7.54
C GLU A 178 4.08 -22.64 -6.92
N ILE A 179 3.31 -21.62 -7.32
CA ILE A 179 2.00 -21.34 -6.71
C ILE A 179 0.92 -22.36 -7.07
N THR A 180 1.11 -23.14 -8.16
CA THR A 180 0.19 -24.20 -8.57
C THR A 180 0.57 -25.57 -8.01
N LYS A 181 1.72 -25.72 -7.35
CA LYS A 181 2.04 -26.93 -6.60
C LYS A 181 1.07 -27.12 -5.44
N ASN A 182 0.55 -28.33 -5.32
CA ASN A 182 -0.30 -28.74 -4.19
C ASN A 182 0.55 -29.15 -3.00
#